data_158e2ca24eef2c502d48a0e56958d8ce
#
_entry.id   158e2ca24eef2c502d48a0e56958d8ce
#
_cell.length_a   1.000
_cell.length_b   1.000
_cell.length_c   1.000
_cell.angle_alpha   90.00
_cell.angle_beta   90.00
_cell.angle_gamma   90.00
#
_symmetry.space_group_name_H-M   'P 1'
#
loop_
_entity.id
_entity.type
_entity.pdbx_description
1 polymer ?
#
loop_
_entity_poly.entity_id
_entity_poly.type
_entity_poly.pdbx_seq_one_letter_code
_entity_poly.pdbx_strand_id
1 'polypeptide(L)'
;MTALRVDIIPFQDHHQADIDLLMTMVAKEFSDSIFSPQSKTIKEVSLLSTNKYWVALTNNTVIGTIGFTMLKNNIIALKRMFLREEFRGQGVSKTLLDTVINFAIDNKVSSIYLGTMTQFKAAQKFYEKHGFEEIPKAALPLDFPVNPVDTIFYRRELNKIYR
;
A
#
# COMPACT_ATOMS: atom_id res chain seq x y z
N MET A 1 11.00 -25.19 15.67
CA MET A 1 10.03 -24.38 14.91
C MET A 1 10.75 -23.31 14.15
N THR A 2 10.54 -23.23 12.85
CA THR A 2 11.21 -22.25 12.01
C THR A 2 10.44 -20.94 12.03
N ALA A 3 11.15 -19.82 12.21
CA ALA A 3 10.53 -18.51 12.11
C ALA A 3 10.08 -18.25 10.66
N LEU A 4 9.00 -17.51 10.50
CA LEU A 4 8.55 -17.08 9.17
C LEU A 4 9.61 -16.18 8.54
N ARG A 5 10.07 -16.56 7.37
CA ARG A 5 10.99 -15.74 6.60
C ARG A 5 10.24 -15.06 5.46
N VAL A 6 10.26 -13.74 5.47
CA VAL A 6 9.64 -12.91 4.43
C VAL A 6 10.69 -11.96 3.88
N ASP A 7 10.84 -11.95 2.56
CA ASP A 7 11.73 -11.03 1.87
C ASP A 7 10.88 -9.96 1.18
N ILE A 8 11.24 -8.70 1.33
CA ILE A 8 10.61 -7.59 0.63
C ILE A 8 11.56 -7.14 -0.46
N ILE A 9 11.12 -7.27 -1.71
CA ILE A 9 11.94 -6.92 -2.88
C ILE A 9 11.14 -6.05 -3.85
N PRO A 10 11.83 -5.29 -4.72
CA PRO A 10 11.13 -4.53 -5.75
C PRO A 10 10.33 -5.44 -6.67
N PHE A 11 9.17 -4.96 -7.10
CA PHE A 11 8.31 -5.66 -8.05
C PHE A 11 9.07 -5.95 -9.35
N GLN A 12 8.88 -7.15 -9.90
CA GLN A 12 9.34 -7.54 -11.24
C GLN A 12 8.17 -8.14 -12.00
N ASP A 13 8.24 -8.09 -13.33
CA ASP A 13 7.13 -8.52 -14.20
C ASP A 13 6.63 -9.93 -13.90
N HIS A 14 7.54 -10.85 -13.58
CA HIS A 14 7.14 -12.24 -13.30
C HIS A 14 6.33 -12.40 -12.01
N HIS A 15 6.26 -11.38 -11.16
CA HIS A 15 5.45 -11.42 -9.95
C HIS A 15 3.95 -11.24 -10.23
N GLN A 16 3.58 -10.75 -11.41
CA GLN A 16 2.19 -10.37 -11.68
C GLN A 16 1.20 -11.55 -11.56
N ALA A 17 1.60 -12.75 -11.99
CA ALA A 17 0.73 -13.91 -11.89
C ALA A 17 0.36 -14.23 -10.43
N ASP A 18 1.34 -14.21 -9.53
CA ASP A 18 1.10 -14.40 -8.09
C ASP A 18 0.25 -13.27 -7.51
N ILE A 19 0.48 -12.05 -7.97
CA ILE A 19 -0.31 -10.88 -7.52
C ILE A 19 -1.77 -11.03 -7.93
N ASP A 20 -2.04 -11.50 -9.14
CA ASP A 20 -3.42 -11.74 -9.59
C ASP A 20 -4.12 -12.74 -8.68
N LEU A 21 -3.42 -13.80 -8.27
CA LEU A 21 -3.95 -14.77 -7.32
C LEU A 21 -4.19 -14.14 -5.94
N LEU A 22 -3.23 -13.37 -5.45
CA LEU A 22 -3.37 -12.64 -4.19
C LEU A 22 -4.61 -11.76 -4.21
N MET A 23 -4.82 -11.00 -5.29
CA MET A 23 -5.96 -10.10 -5.40
C MET A 23 -7.29 -10.86 -5.44
N THR A 24 -7.32 -12.02 -6.10
CA THR A 24 -8.49 -12.89 -6.08
C THR A 24 -8.82 -13.36 -4.66
N MET A 25 -7.79 -13.74 -3.90
CA MET A 25 -7.95 -14.20 -2.51
C MET A 25 -8.45 -13.06 -1.60
N VAL A 26 -7.89 -11.86 -1.74
CA VAL A 26 -8.32 -10.69 -0.97
C VAL A 26 -9.77 -10.33 -1.31
N ALA A 27 -10.13 -10.36 -2.58
CA ALA A 27 -11.50 -10.04 -3.01
C ALA A 27 -12.54 -10.99 -2.40
N LYS A 28 -12.19 -12.25 -2.19
CA LYS A 28 -13.11 -13.23 -1.59
C LYS A 28 -13.42 -12.96 -0.12
N GLU A 29 -12.63 -12.13 0.56
CA GLU A 29 -12.89 -11.78 1.96
C GLU A 29 -14.06 -10.80 2.12
N PHE A 30 -14.53 -10.20 1.02
CA PHE A 30 -15.52 -9.14 1.05
C PHE A 30 -16.70 -9.45 0.12
N SER A 31 -17.90 -9.07 0.54
CA SER A 31 -19.12 -9.27 -0.27
C SER A 31 -19.25 -8.22 -1.38
N ASP A 32 -18.71 -7.01 -1.14
CA ASP A 32 -18.76 -5.93 -2.12
C ASP A 32 -17.49 -5.92 -2.96
N SER A 33 -17.61 -5.42 -4.20
CA SER A 33 -16.43 -5.27 -5.06
C SER A 33 -15.43 -4.30 -4.43
N ILE A 34 -14.16 -4.72 -4.38
CA ILE A 34 -13.07 -3.88 -3.89
C ILE A 34 -12.25 -3.27 -5.03
N PHE A 35 -12.61 -3.55 -6.27
CA PHE A 35 -11.89 -3.04 -7.43
C PHE A 35 -12.78 -2.16 -8.30
N SER A 36 -12.22 -1.05 -8.76
CA SER A 36 -12.82 -0.24 -9.80
C SER A 36 -12.73 -0.99 -11.14
N PRO A 37 -13.74 -0.87 -12.03
CA PRO A 37 -13.64 -1.44 -13.38
C PRO A 37 -12.44 -0.93 -14.19
N GLN A 38 -11.88 0.23 -13.81
CA GLN A 38 -10.72 0.83 -14.46
C GLN A 38 -9.39 0.46 -13.78
N SER A 39 -9.41 -0.43 -12.80
CA SER A 39 -8.18 -0.83 -12.10
C SER A 39 -7.18 -1.49 -13.03
N LYS A 40 -5.93 -1.03 -12.95
CA LYS A 40 -4.83 -1.57 -13.76
C LYS A 40 -4.00 -2.54 -12.90
N THR A 41 -3.27 -3.42 -13.56
CA THR A 41 -2.34 -4.33 -12.87
C THR A 41 -1.12 -3.55 -12.37
N ILE A 42 -0.42 -4.11 -11.38
CA ILE A 42 0.85 -3.52 -10.92
C ILE A 42 1.85 -3.47 -12.08
N LYS A 43 1.88 -4.51 -12.92
CA LYS A 43 2.76 -4.53 -14.08
C LYS A 43 2.52 -3.32 -14.99
N GLU A 44 1.27 -2.95 -15.22
CA GLU A 44 0.92 -1.78 -16.06
C GLU A 44 1.34 -0.47 -15.39
N VAL A 45 0.99 -0.28 -14.11
CA VAL A 45 1.27 1.00 -13.44
C VAL A 45 2.75 1.15 -13.06
N SER A 46 3.50 0.05 -12.94
CA SER A 46 4.93 0.11 -12.64
C SER A 46 5.76 0.67 -13.79
N LEU A 47 5.18 0.75 -15.01
CA LEU A 47 5.85 1.38 -16.14
C LEU A 47 5.96 2.90 -15.99
N LEU A 48 5.16 3.52 -15.15
CA LEU A 48 5.22 4.96 -14.91
C LEU A 48 6.37 5.26 -13.94
N SER A 49 7.24 6.20 -14.32
CA SER A 49 8.43 6.55 -13.52
C SER A 49 8.08 7.15 -12.14
N THR A 50 6.85 7.66 -11.98
CA THR A 50 6.37 8.22 -10.71
C THR A 50 5.96 7.15 -9.71
N ASN A 51 5.86 5.89 -10.14
CA ASN A 51 5.34 4.80 -9.33
C ASN A 51 6.45 3.84 -8.91
N LYS A 52 6.32 3.29 -7.70
CA LYS A 52 7.24 2.27 -7.22
C LYS A 52 6.46 1.23 -6.44
N TYR A 53 6.82 -0.05 -6.63
CA TYR A 53 6.12 -1.17 -6.00
C TYR A 53 7.10 -2.20 -5.47
N TRP A 54 6.74 -2.84 -4.37
CA TRP A 54 7.47 -3.96 -3.76
C TRP A 54 6.53 -5.12 -3.54
N VAL A 55 7.11 -6.31 -3.45
CA VAL A 55 6.39 -7.52 -3.10
C VAL A 55 7.01 -8.14 -1.86
N ALA A 56 6.16 -8.80 -1.07
CA ALA A 56 6.61 -9.64 0.04
C ALA A 56 6.57 -11.09 -0.45
N LEU A 57 7.69 -11.80 -0.28
CA LEU A 57 7.84 -13.19 -0.71
C LEU A 57 8.09 -14.09 0.47
N THR A 58 7.45 -15.25 0.48
CA THR A 58 7.84 -16.37 1.31
C THR A 58 7.82 -17.63 0.44
N ASN A 59 8.90 -18.42 0.49
CA ASN A 59 9.08 -19.60 -0.37
C ASN A 59 8.87 -19.27 -1.86
N ASN A 60 9.40 -18.13 -2.31
CA ASN A 60 9.29 -17.62 -3.68
C ASN A 60 7.86 -17.32 -4.15
N THR A 61 6.91 -17.26 -3.23
CA THR A 61 5.52 -16.92 -3.55
C THR A 61 5.21 -15.52 -3.03
N VAL A 62 4.55 -14.69 -3.85
CA VAL A 62 4.11 -13.35 -3.43
C VAL A 62 2.94 -13.51 -2.47
N ILE A 63 3.12 -12.99 -1.25
CA ILE A 63 2.09 -12.99 -0.22
C ILE A 63 1.56 -11.60 0.09
N GLY A 64 2.22 -10.56 -0.39
CA GLY A 64 1.78 -9.18 -0.17
C GLY A 64 2.41 -8.21 -1.14
N THR A 65 1.83 -7.03 -1.20
CA THR A 65 2.28 -5.93 -2.06
C THR A 65 2.20 -4.61 -1.33
N ILE A 66 2.99 -3.64 -1.76
CA ILE A 66 2.88 -2.24 -1.38
C ILE A 66 3.53 -1.38 -2.46
N GLY A 67 3.05 -0.16 -2.59
CA GLY A 67 3.67 0.78 -3.51
C GLY A 67 3.19 2.19 -3.30
N PHE A 68 3.63 3.09 -4.16
CA PHE A 68 3.21 4.48 -4.12
C PHE A 68 3.29 5.13 -5.49
N THR A 69 2.60 6.25 -5.62
CA THR A 69 2.74 7.20 -6.71
C THR A 69 3.33 8.49 -6.15
N MET A 70 4.36 9.02 -6.81
CA MET A 70 4.94 10.31 -6.44
C MET A 70 4.04 11.43 -6.94
N LEU A 71 3.69 12.34 -6.04
CA LEU A 71 2.92 13.54 -6.33
C LEU A 71 3.84 14.77 -6.27
N LYS A 72 3.28 15.95 -6.57
CA LYS A 72 4.00 17.21 -6.43
C LYS A 72 4.30 17.51 -4.96
N ASN A 73 5.25 18.42 -4.74
CA ASN A 73 5.61 18.93 -3.40
C ASN A 73 6.15 17.87 -2.45
N ASN A 74 6.86 16.88 -3.00
CA ASN A 74 7.49 15.81 -2.20
C ASN A 74 6.46 15.03 -1.36
N ILE A 75 5.32 14.74 -1.96
CA ILE A 75 4.24 13.95 -1.35
C ILE A 75 4.12 12.65 -2.11
N ILE A 76 3.78 11.57 -1.42
CA ILE A 76 3.45 10.30 -2.07
C ILE A 76 2.04 9.84 -1.70
N ALA A 77 1.41 9.13 -2.63
CA ALA A 77 0.15 8.43 -2.41
C ALA A 77 0.47 6.95 -2.28
N LEU A 78 0.21 6.39 -1.09
CA LEU A 78 0.38 4.95 -0.84
C LEU A 78 -0.64 4.16 -1.64
N LYS A 79 -0.21 3.08 -2.28
CA LYS A 79 -1.04 2.27 -3.18
C LYS A 79 -0.83 0.79 -2.94
N ARG A 80 -1.87 0.01 -3.21
CA ARG A 80 -1.78 -1.44 -3.33
C ARG A 80 -1.15 -2.14 -2.13
N MET A 81 -1.49 -1.72 -0.92
CA MET A 81 -1.05 -2.41 0.28
C MET A 81 -2.00 -3.57 0.58
N PHE A 82 -1.57 -4.77 0.24
CA PHE A 82 -2.35 -5.99 0.44
C PHE A 82 -1.47 -7.09 1.02
N LEU A 83 -2.09 -7.98 1.79
CA LEU A 83 -1.42 -9.13 2.40
C LEU A 83 -2.42 -10.28 2.49
N ARG A 84 -1.96 -11.50 2.17
CA ARG A 84 -2.78 -12.70 2.32
C ARG A 84 -3.20 -12.84 3.78
N GLU A 85 -4.45 -13.23 3.99
CA GLU A 85 -5.07 -13.31 5.31
C GLU A 85 -4.25 -14.15 6.29
N GLU A 86 -3.76 -15.31 5.85
CA GLU A 86 -3.02 -16.24 6.72
C GLU A 86 -1.68 -15.69 7.22
N PHE A 87 -1.17 -14.62 6.61
CA PHE A 87 0.09 -13.99 7.03
C PHE A 87 -0.09 -12.73 7.86
N ARG A 88 -1.34 -12.35 8.15
CA ARG A 88 -1.62 -11.16 8.96
C ARG A 88 -1.32 -11.41 10.43
N GLY A 89 -1.05 -10.34 11.16
CA GLY A 89 -0.75 -10.43 12.60
C GLY A 89 0.64 -10.94 12.92
N GLN A 90 1.54 -11.02 11.94
CA GLN A 90 2.90 -11.54 12.12
C GLN A 90 3.99 -10.51 11.77
N GLY A 91 3.60 -9.23 11.67
CA GLY A 91 4.54 -8.14 11.42
C GLY A 91 4.86 -7.88 9.95
N VAL A 92 4.31 -8.63 9.00
CA VAL A 92 4.60 -8.45 7.57
C VAL A 92 4.10 -7.11 7.05
N SER A 93 2.88 -6.71 7.45
CA SER A 93 2.31 -5.41 7.05
C SER A 93 3.19 -4.25 7.52
N LYS A 94 3.70 -4.32 8.76
CA LYS A 94 4.60 -3.31 9.27
C LYS A 94 5.89 -3.25 8.46
N THR A 95 6.45 -4.39 8.10
CA THR A 95 7.68 -4.45 7.30
C THR A 95 7.47 -3.87 5.90
N LEU A 96 6.32 -4.15 5.27
CA LEU A 96 5.96 -3.54 4.00
C LEU A 96 5.86 -2.02 4.12
N LEU A 97 5.14 -1.53 5.13
CA LEU A 97 4.99 -0.10 5.36
C LEU A 97 6.35 0.56 5.65
N ASP A 98 7.17 -0.05 6.48
CA ASP A 98 8.51 0.47 6.81
C ASP A 98 9.39 0.59 5.56
N THR A 99 9.25 -0.31 4.59
CA THR A 99 9.98 -0.24 3.33
C THR A 99 9.66 1.06 2.59
N VAL A 100 8.39 1.42 2.50
CA VAL A 100 7.96 2.68 1.86
C VAL A 100 8.39 3.88 2.69
N ILE A 101 8.23 3.82 4.01
CA ILE A 101 8.58 4.94 4.89
C ILE A 101 10.09 5.22 4.82
N ASN A 102 10.92 4.19 4.85
CA ASN A 102 12.38 4.36 4.76
C ASN A 102 12.78 4.97 3.42
N PHE A 103 12.18 4.51 2.33
CA PHE A 103 12.40 5.12 1.02
C PHE A 103 11.97 6.59 1.02
N ALA A 104 10.82 6.88 1.60
CA ALA A 104 10.27 8.23 1.65
C ALA A 104 11.18 9.17 2.45
N ILE A 105 11.67 8.74 3.60
CA ILE A 105 12.59 9.53 4.43
C ILE A 105 13.89 9.79 3.66
N ASP A 106 14.46 8.75 3.04
CA ASP A 106 15.72 8.88 2.29
C ASP A 106 15.57 9.82 1.09
N ASN A 107 14.38 9.95 0.55
CA ASN A 107 14.10 10.81 -0.60
C ASN A 107 13.39 12.11 -0.23
N LYS A 108 13.42 12.48 1.06
CA LYS A 108 12.91 13.75 1.58
C LYS A 108 11.41 13.97 1.30
N VAL A 109 10.64 12.91 1.28
CA VAL A 109 9.19 12.99 1.20
C VAL A 109 8.67 13.60 2.50
N SER A 110 7.76 14.56 2.38
CA SER A 110 7.22 15.27 3.54
C SER A 110 6.00 14.59 4.15
N SER A 111 5.17 13.97 3.32
CA SER A 111 3.95 13.32 3.81
C SER A 111 3.48 12.21 2.87
N ILE A 112 2.73 11.28 3.47
CA ILE A 112 2.12 10.15 2.77
C ILE A 112 0.61 10.26 2.91
N TYR A 113 -0.10 10.16 1.80
CA TYR A 113 -1.55 10.13 1.76
C TYR A 113 -2.02 8.78 1.24
N LEU A 114 -3.21 8.36 1.65
CA LEU A 114 -3.82 7.15 1.11
C LEU A 114 -5.34 7.25 1.15
N GLY A 115 -5.98 6.47 0.29
CA GLY A 115 -7.42 6.22 0.34
C GLY A 115 -7.68 4.75 0.60
N THR A 116 -8.75 4.45 1.29
CA THR A 116 -9.16 3.09 1.58
C THR A 116 -10.69 2.98 1.60
N MET A 117 -11.17 1.76 1.68
CA MET A 117 -12.60 1.47 1.66
C MET A 117 -13.13 1.23 3.07
N THR A 118 -14.40 1.54 3.27
CA THR A 118 -15.07 1.40 4.57
C THR A 118 -14.97 -0.03 5.12
N GLN A 119 -15.04 -1.05 4.27
CA GLN A 119 -15.01 -2.44 4.70
C GLN A 119 -13.63 -2.94 5.13
N PHE A 120 -12.55 -2.21 4.80
CA PHE A 120 -11.19 -2.59 5.22
C PHE A 120 -10.91 -2.15 6.66
N LYS A 121 -11.64 -2.70 7.61
CA LYS A 121 -11.56 -2.29 9.03
C LYS A 121 -10.19 -2.54 9.65
N ALA A 122 -9.60 -3.69 9.35
CA ALA A 122 -8.27 -4.02 9.87
C ALA A 122 -7.20 -3.09 9.32
N ALA A 123 -7.30 -2.71 8.04
CA ALA A 123 -6.38 -1.76 7.42
C ALA A 123 -6.49 -0.39 8.08
N GLN A 124 -7.71 0.09 8.34
CA GLN A 124 -7.92 1.38 9.00
C GLN A 124 -7.26 1.40 10.38
N LYS A 125 -7.43 0.36 11.19
CA LYS A 125 -6.80 0.25 12.51
C LYS A 125 -5.28 0.21 12.37
N PHE A 126 -4.77 -0.49 11.37
CA PHE A 126 -3.34 -0.57 11.12
C PHE A 126 -2.75 0.80 10.80
N TYR A 127 -3.39 1.57 9.93
CA TYR A 127 -2.91 2.91 9.58
C TYR A 127 -2.92 3.83 10.79
N GLU A 128 -4.00 3.83 11.56
CA GLU A 128 -4.11 4.65 12.77
C GLU A 128 -3.03 4.30 13.80
N LYS A 129 -2.77 3.00 13.98
CA LYS A 129 -1.71 2.53 14.87
C LYS A 129 -0.32 3.02 14.43
N HIS A 130 -0.12 3.18 13.14
CA HIS A 130 1.19 3.56 12.57
C HIS A 130 1.30 5.04 12.19
N GLY A 131 0.54 5.89 12.85
CA GLY A 131 0.73 7.33 12.79
C GLY A 131 -0.05 8.05 11.69
N PHE A 132 -0.95 7.36 11.00
CA PHE A 132 -1.83 7.99 10.02
C PHE A 132 -3.05 8.57 10.72
N GLU A 133 -3.46 9.75 10.29
CA GLU A 133 -4.66 10.43 10.80
C GLU A 133 -5.69 10.50 9.70
N GLU A 134 -6.94 10.22 10.03
CA GLU A 134 -8.05 10.36 9.08
C GLU A 134 -8.24 11.83 8.73
N ILE A 135 -8.42 12.09 7.42
CA ILE A 135 -8.65 13.44 6.90
C ILE A 135 -9.90 13.45 6.01
N PRO A 136 -10.55 14.61 5.86
CA PRO A 136 -11.65 14.72 4.89
C PRO A 136 -11.10 14.67 3.47
N LYS A 137 -11.93 14.24 2.53
CA LYS A 137 -11.55 14.18 1.11
C LYS A 137 -11.05 15.53 0.58
N ALA A 138 -11.64 16.62 1.05
CA ALA A 138 -11.25 17.96 0.64
C ALA A 138 -9.82 18.34 1.04
N ALA A 139 -9.21 17.62 1.99
CA ALA A 139 -7.84 17.88 2.42
C ALA A 139 -6.79 17.13 1.58
N LEU A 140 -7.21 16.32 0.61
CA LEU A 140 -6.29 15.63 -0.28
C LEU A 140 -5.54 16.62 -1.19
N PRO A 141 -4.28 16.33 -1.56
CA PRO A 141 -3.60 17.09 -2.59
C PRO A 141 -4.40 17.10 -3.89
N LEU A 142 -4.30 18.19 -4.66
CA LEU A 142 -5.08 18.33 -5.90
C LEU A 142 -4.75 17.24 -6.92
N ASP A 143 -3.52 16.76 -6.93
CA ASP A 143 -3.08 15.71 -7.86
C ASP A 143 -3.18 14.30 -7.28
N PHE A 144 -3.83 14.14 -6.13
CA PHE A 144 -4.05 12.81 -5.55
C PHE A 144 -4.98 11.99 -6.46
N PRO A 145 -4.55 10.80 -6.91
CA PRO A 145 -5.37 9.96 -7.79
C PRO A 145 -6.44 9.22 -6.98
N VAL A 146 -7.63 9.79 -6.92
CA VAL A 146 -8.75 9.19 -6.16
C VAL A 146 -9.25 7.94 -6.88
N ASN A 147 -9.23 6.81 -6.18
CA ASN A 147 -9.87 5.59 -6.64
C ASN A 147 -11.37 5.70 -6.32
N PRO A 148 -12.28 5.49 -7.32
CA PRO A 148 -13.72 5.65 -7.08
C PRO A 148 -14.30 4.80 -5.95
N VAL A 149 -13.66 3.69 -5.59
CA VAL A 149 -14.14 2.82 -4.50
C VAL A 149 -13.69 3.28 -3.12
N ASP A 150 -12.75 4.23 -3.02
CA ASP A 150 -12.24 4.72 -1.74
C ASP A 150 -13.15 5.79 -1.15
N THR A 151 -13.41 5.68 0.16
CA THR A 151 -14.31 6.60 0.88
C THR A 151 -13.67 7.16 2.15
N ILE A 152 -12.56 6.59 2.60
CA ILE A 152 -11.86 7.01 3.81
C ILE A 152 -10.43 7.35 3.43
N PHE A 153 -9.93 8.49 3.92
CA PHE A 153 -8.61 9.01 3.55
C PHE A 153 -7.78 9.29 4.78
N TYR A 154 -6.47 9.05 4.65
CA TYR A 154 -5.50 9.21 5.73
C TYR A 154 -4.27 9.97 5.26
N ARG A 155 -3.60 10.61 6.22
CA ARG A 155 -2.34 11.31 6.01
C ARG A 155 -1.39 11.01 7.15
N ARG A 156 -0.11 10.85 6.82
CA ARG A 156 0.97 10.81 7.79
C ARG A 156 2.06 11.80 7.39
N GLU A 157 2.44 12.70 8.30
CA GLU A 157 3.56 13.60 8.09
C GLU A 157 4.85 12.94 8.58
N LEU A 158 5.93 13.10 7.80
CA LEU A 158 7.22 12.47 8.09
C LEU A 158 8.23 13.42 8.73
N ASN A 159 8.01 14.74 8.64
CA ASN A 159 8.99 15.74 9.07
C ASN A 159 8.86 16.16 10.53
N LYS A 160 7.91 15.66 11.26
CA LYS A 160 7.64 16.11 12.64
C LYS A 160 8.77 15.82 13.61
N ILE A 161 9.54 14.77 13.37
CA ILE A 161 10.56 14.30 14.30
C ILE A 161 11.84 15.11 14.27
N TYR A 162 11.98 16.03 13.31
CA TYR A 162 13.20 16.82 13.13
C TYR A 162 13.08 18.24 13.68
N ARG A 163 12.12 18.44 14.56
CA ARG A 163 11.87 19.76 15.16
C ARG A 163 12.41 19.84 16.56
#